data_b7c3f991075e760b6b64de4460d56843
#
_entry.id   b7c3f991075e760b6b64de4460d56843
#
_cell.length_a   1.000
_cell.length_b   1.000
_cell.length_c   1.000
_cell.angle_alpha   90.00
_cell.angle_beta   90.00
_cell.angle_gamma   90.00
#
_symmetry.space_group_name_H-M   'P 1'
#
loop_
_entity.id
_entity.type
_entity.pdbx_description
1 polymer ?
#
loop_
_entity_poly.entity_id
_entity_poly.type
_entity_poly.pdbx_seq_one_letter_code
_entity_poly.pdbx_strand_id
1 'polypeptide(L)' 'MKTQEINYVVWKEDKYFVSRCINVEVSSFGETIEESVKNLKEAVELYFEGEL' A
#
# COMPACT_ATOMS: atom_id res chain seq x y z
N MET A 1 -4.64 -19.99 8.62
CA MET A 1 -4.24 -18.91 8.42
C MET A 1 -4.84 -18.24 7.41
N LYS A 2 -5.04 -17.13 7.44
CA LYS A 2 -5.62 -16.49 6.57
C LYS A 2 -4.87 -15.54 5.90
N THR A 3 -4.97 -15.35 4.73
CA THR A 3 -4.30 -14.41 4.03
C THR A 3 -5.19 -13.31 3.75
N GLN A 4 -4.76 -12.12 3.92
CA GLN A 4 -5.51 -11.01 3.59
C GLN A 4 -5.24 -10.61 2.21
N GLU A 5 -6.23 -10.45 1.39
CA GLU A 5 -6.07 -9.99 0.06
C GLU A 5 -6.04 -8.50 0.04
N ILE A 6 -5.03 -7.92 -0.56
CA ILE A 6 -4.88 -6.50 -0.67
C ILE A 6 -5.09 -6.10 -2.11
N ASN A 7 -6.12 -5.35 -2.36
CA ASN A 7 -6.38 -4.84 -3.70
C ASN A 7 -5.94 -3.40 -3.75
N TYR A 8 -5.09 -3.07 -4.69
CA TYR A 8 -4.54 -1.73 -4.74
C TYR A 8 -4.35 -1.27 -6.17
N VAL A 9 -4.14 0.03 -6.32
CA VAL A 9 -3.84 0.61 -7.61
C VAL A 9 -2.53 1.35 -7.46
N VAL A 10 -1.78 1.47 -8.54
CA VAL A 10 -0.50 2.15 -8.54
C VAL A 10 -0.46 3.05 -9.76
N TRP A 11 0.01 4.27 -9.58
CA TRP A 11 0.15 5.16 -10.72
C TRP A 11 1.37 6.04 -10.50
N LYS A 12 1.82 6.67 -11.57
CA LYS A 12 2.99 7.52 -11.50
C LYS A 12 2.56 8.95 -11.30
N GLU A 13 3.22 9.61 -10.35
CA GLU A 13 2.91 10.97 -10.09
C GLU A 13 4.20 11.74 -10.17
N ASP A 14 4.35 12.58 -11.17
CA ASP A 14 5.58 13.36 -11.31
C ASP A 14 6.80 12.46 -11.34
N LYS A 15 7.59 12.41 -10.30
CA LYS A 15 8.80 11.63 -10.30
C LYS A 15 8.74 10.41 -9.40
N TYR A 16 7.60 10.07 -8.90
CA TYR A 16 7.49 8.93 -8.00
C TYR A 16 6.20 8.19 -8.28
N PHE A 17 6.04 7.05 -7.63
CA PHE A 17 4.87 6.23 -7.82
C PHE A 17 4.04 6.23 -6.56
N VAL A 18 2.74 6.24 -6.72
CA VAL A 18 1.83 6.22 -5.60
C VAL A 18 1.03 4.93 -5.66
N SER A 19 0.86 4.31 -4.52
CA SER A 19 0.02 3.13 -4.43
C SER A 19 -1.07 3.41 -3.40
N ARG A 20 -2.24 2.89 -3.66
CA ARG A 20 -3.37 3.12 -2.78
C ARG A 20 -4.16 1.85 -2.65
N CYS A 21 -4.48 1.48 -1.42
CA CYS A 21 -5.27 0.30 -1.16
C CYS A 21 -6.74 0.64 -1.38
N ILE A 22 -7.46 -0.25 -2.01
CA ILE A 22 -8.87 -0.02 -2.29
C ILE A 22 -9.72 -0.46 -1.13
N ASN A 23 -9.29 -1.52 -0.44
CA ASN A 23 -10.08 -2.06 0.66
C ASN A 23 -10.07 -1.20 1.90
N VAL A 24 -8.96 -0.59 2.20
CA VAL A 24 -8.85 0.28 3.36
C VAL A 24 -8.23 1.57 2.89
N GLU A 25 -8.44 2.62 3.64
CA GLU A 25 -7.93 3.93 3.22
C GLU A 25 -6.50 4.10 3.64
N VAL A 26 -5.62 3.46 2.92
CA VAL A 26 -4.19 3.55 3.18
C VAL A 26 -3.51 3.75 1.84
N SER A 27 -2.55 4.65 1.80
CA SER A 27 -1.80 4.87 0.58
C SER A 27 -0.34 5.04 0.94
N SER A 28 0.52 4.89 -0.04
CA SER A 28 1.93 5.06 0.17
C SER A 28 2.57 5.47 -1.15
N PHE A 29 3.86 5.64 -1.17
CA PHE A 29 4.54 6.02 -2.39
C PHE A 29 5.97 5.51 -2.35
N GLY A 30 6.65 5.58 -3.48
CA GLY A 30 8.02 5.16 -3.59
C GLY A 30 8.60 5.63 -4.90
N GLU A 31 9.89 5.44 -5.06
CA GLU A 31 10.57 5.87 -6.27
C GLU A 31 10.41 4.87 -7.39
N THR A 32 9.97 3.66 -7.07
CA THR A 32 9.68 2.66 -8.08
C THR A 32 8.34 2.04 -7.74
N ILE A 33 7.78 1.32 -8.71
CA ILE A 33 6.52 0.63 -8.48
C ILE A 33 6.69 -0.38 -7.35
N GLU A 34 7.78 -1.13 -7.38
CA GLU A 34 8.01 -2.14 -6.36
C GLU A 34 8.12 -1.51 -4.98
N GLU A 35 8.80 -0.38 -4.91
CA GLU A 35 8.98 0.27 -3.63
C GLU A 35 7.65 0.78 -3.10
N SER A 36 6.85 1.39 -3.96
CA SER A 36 5.59 1.93 -3.50
C SER A 36 4.64 0.81 -3.04
N VAL A 37 4.66 -0.33 -3.71
CA VAL A 37 3.82 -1.45 -3.30
C VAL A 37 4.32 -2.05 -1.99
N LYS A 38 5.64 -2.16 -1.84
CA LYS A 38 6.19 -2.68 -0.61
C LYS A 38 5.83 -1.77 0.56
N ASN A 39 5.96 -0.46 0.36
CA ASN A 39 5.61 0.48 1.41
C ASN A 39 4.12 0.41 1.73
N LEU A 40 3.29 0.21 0.72
CA LEU A 40 1.87 0.09 0.95
C LEU A 40 1.54 -1.13 1.80
N LYS A 41 2.19 -2.25 1.50
CA LYS A 41 1.92 -3.46 2.27
C LYS A 41 2.31 -3.28 3.72
N GLU A 42 3.41 -2.59 3.96
CA GLU A 42 3.82 -2.34 5.32
C GLU A 42 2.83 -1.43 6.03
N ALA A 43 2.34 -0.43 5.31
CA ALA A 43 1.38 0.49 5.91
C ALA A 43 0.07 -0.21 6.24
N VAL A 44 -0.36 -1.12 5.37
CA VAL A 44 -1.59 -1.86 5.63
C VAL A 44 -1.41 -2.77 6.83
N GLU A 45 -0.24 -3.37 6.97
CA GLU A 45 0.02 -4.20 8.13
C GLU A 45 -0.07 -3.41 9.41
N LEU A 46 0.50 -2.21 9.40
CA LEU A 46 0.43 -1.37 10.58
C LEU A 46 -0.99 -0.94 10.86
N TYR A 47 -1.75 -0.69 9.81
CA TYR A 47 -3.14 -0.29 9.97
C TYR A 47 -3.91 -1.37 10.73
N PHE A 48 -3.73 -2.63 10.33
CA PHE A 48 -4.46 -3.70 10.99
C PHE A 48 -3.92 -3.96 12.38
N GLU A 49 -2.62 -3.80 12.57
CA GLU A 49 -2.08 -3.98 13.91
C GLU A 49 -2.62 -2.94 14.86
N GLY A 50 -2.80 -1.73 14.37
CA GLY A 50 -3.32 -0.68 15.21
C GLY A 50 -4.73 -0.89 15.64
N GLU A 51 -5.44 -1.78 14.96
CA GLU A 51 -6.81 -2.04 15.31
C GLU A 51 -6.92 -2.91 16.54
N LEU A 52 -5.87 -3.60 16.88
CA LEU A 52 -5.91 -4.44 18.04
C LEU A 52 -5.77 -3.62 19.30
#